data_32d533608654a9b7c0b081747274a685
#
_entry.id   32d533608654a9b7c0b081747274a685
#
_cell.length_a   1.000
_cell.length_b   1.000
_cell.length_c   1.000
_cell.angle_alpha   90.00
_cell.angle_beta   90.00
_cell.angle_gamma   90.00
#
_symmetry.space_group_name_H-M   'P 1'
#
loop_
_entity.id
_entity.type
_entity.pdbx_description
1 polymer ?
#
loop_
_entity_poly.entity_id
_entity_poly.type
_entity_poly.pdbx_seq_one_letter_code
_entity_poly.pdbx_strand_id
1 'polypeptide(L)'
;NTSIEAVYAALYNVINRCNFLLDRVDRVRRNTTDDDDLDQIDQCCGETYFARALAYSELVKLFCKAYESDEDAANQLGVILTKHYLGDEEMRRASLKDSYQFILEDLDRAAELLALDKNYNPSTDGALFNSAIYFNEYTVYALRARVALYMRKWDEAIKYSSKVIDSDYFLLSSCTKNISSGVSYYKYMWTNDLATEVIFKVGFTVNSYGGALGQIFFNYDYSTFRPDYVPAAWIINSYDNNDLRVSTFFQTYTTGYSHGLSWPLLIKYFGNETFYDTKILHVSMPKVLRLSEQYLIRAEAYVQQAQPDYGRAGKDI
;
A
#
# COMPACT_ATOMS: atom_id res chain seq x y z
N ASN A 1 -18.81 -3.97 17.39
CA ASN A 1 -18.42 -3.07 16.31
C ASN A 1 -17.99 -3.90 15.10
N THR A 2 -19.00 -4.33 14.32
CA THR A 2 -18.88 -5.30 13.22
C THR A 2 -17.84 -4.94 12.16
N SER A 3 -17.58 -3.65 11.93
CA SER A 3 -16.62 -3.19 10.91
C SER A 3 -15.15 -3.43 11.32
N ILE A 4 -14.81 -3.19 12.58
CA ILE A 4 -13.43 -3.42 13.10
C ILE A 4 -13.14 -4.92 13.17
N GLU A 5 -14.13 -5.70 13.61
CA GLU A 5 -14.06 -7.17 13.64
C GLU A 5 -13.87 -7.77 12.23
N ALA A 6 -14.56 -7.22 11.23
CA ALA A 6 -14.43 -7.65 9.85
C ALA A 6 -13.01 -7.39 9.29
N VAL A 7 -12.39 -6.24 9.61
CA VAL A 7 -11.00 -5.95 9.21
C VAL A 7 -10.03 -6.93 9.87
N TYR A 8 -10.18 -7.17 11.17
CA TYR A 8 -9.35 -8.13 11.91
C TYR A 8 -9.46 -9.55 11.30
N ALA A 9 -10.68 -10.02 11.09
CA ALA A 9 -10.95 -11.33 10.49
C ALA A 9 -10.40 -11.44 9.05
N ALA A 10 -10.53 -10.38 8.24
CA ALA A 10 -10.01 -10.37 6.88
C ALA A 10 -8.48 -10.50 6.84
N LEU A 11 -7.75 -9.80 7.72
CA LEU A 11 -6.30 -9.87 7.79
C LEU A 11 -5.83 -11.26 8.24
N TYR A 12 -6.47 -11.86 9.26
CA TYR A 12 -6.16 -13.25 9.65
C TYR A 12 -6.55 -14.28 8.60
N ASN A 13 -7.58 -14.01 7.78
CA ASN A 13 -7.89 -14.88 6.65
C ASN A 13 -6.78 -14.87 5.59
N VAL A 14 -6.18 -13.71 5.31
CA VAL A 14 -4.98 -13.62 4.46
C VAL A 14 -3.84 -14.44 5.05
N ILE A 15 -3.52 -14.23 6.34
CA ILE A 15 -2.46 -14.96 7.04
C ILE A 15 -2.68 -16.47 6.96
N ASN A 16 -3.91 -16.93 7.22
CA ASN A 16 -4.24 -18.35 7.21
C ASN A 16 -4.08 -18.96 5.80
N ARG A 17 -4.42 -18.22 4.74
CA ARG A 17 -4.18 -18.65 3.36
C ARG A 17 -2.69 -18.72 3.03
N CYS A 18 -1.90 -17.77 3.51
CA CYS A 18 -0.44 -17.82 3.39
C CYS A 18 0.13 -19.06 4.09
N ASN A 19 -0.29 -19.34 5.31
CA ASN A 19 0.12 -20.51 6.05
C ASN A 19 -0.27 -21.81 5.31
N PHE A 20 -1.49 -21.86 4.73
CA PHE A 20 -1.93 -23.00 3.93
C PHE A 20 -0.97 -23.34 2.78
N LEU A 21 -0.47 -22.33 2.07
CA LEU A 21 0.49 -22.52 0.99
C LEU A 21 1.85 -22.96 1.55
N LEU A 22 2.39 -22.23 2.53
CA LEU A 22 3.70 -22.47 3.08
C LEU A 22 3.83 -23.87 3.72
N ASP A 23 2.80 -24.36 4.40
CA ASP A 23 2.79 -25.72 4.98
C ASP A 23 2.84 -26.85 3.93
N ARG A 24 2.55 -26.52 2.67
CA ARG A 24 2.43 -27.53 1.60
C ARG A 24 3.53 -27.42 0.54
N VAL A 25 4.24 -26.33 0.51
CA VAL A 25 5.22 -26.02 -0.55
C VAL A 25 6.33 -27.08 -0.62
N ASP A 26 6.83 -27.58 0.50
CA ASP A 26 7.90 -28.58 0.52
C ASP A 26 7.49 -29.89 -0.15
N ARG A 27 6.21 -30.26 -0.06
CA ARG A 27 5.70 -31.45 -0.76
C ARG A 27 5.63 -31.22 -2.26
N VAL A 28 5.22 -30.03 -2.69
CA VAL A 28 5.17 -29.67 -4.12
C VAL A 28 6.61 -29.66 -4.67
N ARG A 29 7.52 -28.95 -4.02
CA ARG A 29 8.93 -28.83 -4.41
C ARG A 29 9.61 -30.20 -4.57
N ARG A 30 9.40 -31.14 -3.67
CA ARG A 30 9.98 -32.48 -3.76
C ARG A 30 9.49 -33.32 -4.95
N ASN A 31 8.33 -32.96 -5.51
CA ASN A 31 7.74 -33.62 -6.68
C ASN A 31 7.95 -32.83 -7.98
N THR A 32 8.68 -31.72 -7.93
CA THR A 32 8.98 -30.85 -9.08
C THR A 32 10.46 -31.06 -9.45
N THR A 33 10.72 -31.30 -10.74
CA THR A 33 12.05 -31.54 -11.30
C THR A 33 12.44 -30.55 -12.40
N ASP A 34 11.51 -29.75 -12.83
CA ASP A 34 11.73 -28.69 -13.80
C ASP A 34 12.21 -27.42 -13.11
N ASP A 35 13.28 -26.80 -13.61
CA ASP A 35 13.89 -25.62 -12.99
C ASP A 35 12.97 -24.39 -13.11
N ASP A 36 12.24 -24.20 -14.23
CA ASP A 36 11.32 -23.09 -14.40
C ASP A 36 10.13 -23.20 -13.43
N ASP A 37 9.63 -24.42 -13.18
CA ASP A 37 8.60 -24.68 -12.17
C ASP A 37 9.13 -24.42 -10.75
N LEU A 38 10.39 -24.75 -10.46
CA LEU A 38 11.02 -24.44 -9.16
C LEU A 38 11.16 -22.93 -8.94
N ASP A 39 11.54 -22.18 -9.97
CA ASP A 39 11.61 -20.72 -9.91
C ASP A 39 10.21 -20.12 -9.68
N GLN A 40 9.17 -20.64 -10.31
CA GLN A 40 7.79 -20.22 -10.04
C GLN A 40 7.34 -20.53 -8.60
N ILE A 41 7.74 -21.66 -8.05
CA ILE A 41 7.47 -22.00 -6.65
C ILE A 41 8.16 -21.00 -5.73
N ASP A 42 9.41 -20.63 -6.00
CA ASP A 42 10.15 -19.62 -5.22
C ASP A 42 9.49 -18.25 -5.29
N GLN A 43 9.10 -17.81 -6.48
CA GLN A 43 8.34 -16.57 -6.67
C GLN A 43 7.03 -16.59 -5.84
N CYS A 44 6.23 -17.65 -5.95
CA CYS A 44 4.99 -17.80 -5.18
C CYS A 44 5.22 -17.80 -3.66
N CYS A 45 6.31 -18.42 -3.19
CA CYS A 45 6.69 -18.41 -1.78
C CYS A 45 7.07 -16.99 -1.33
N GLY A 46 7.90 -16.30 -2.10
CA GLY A 46 8.29 -14.92 -1.83
C GLY A 46 7.10 -13.98 -1.74
N GLU A 47 6.17 -14.07 -2.69
CA GLU A 47 4.91 -13.32 -2.67
C GLU A 47 4.05 -13.66 -1.44
N THR A 48 4.04 -14.93 -1.03
CA THR A 48 3.27 -15.41 0.13
C THR A 48 3.86 -14.87 1.44
N TYR A 49 5.18 -14.89 1.61
CA TYR A 49 5.85 -14.29 2.77
C TYR A 49 5.60 -12.77 2.82
N PHE A 50 5.71 -12.08 1.70
CA PHE A 50 5.40 -10.66 1.64
C PHE A 50 3.94 -10.35 2.02
N ALA A 51 2.98 -11.08 1.47
CA ALA A 51 1.55 -10.90 1.77
C ALA A 51 1.24 -11.13 3.26
N ARG A 52 1.90 -12.13 3.90
CA ARG A 52 1.75 -12.39 5.32
C ARG A 52 2.36 -11.28 6.16
N ALA A 53 3.56 -10.82 5.82
CA ALA A 53 4.20 -9.67 6.47
C ALA A 53 3.35 -8.41 6.37
N LEU A 54 2.80 -8.11 5.19
CA LEU A 54 1.90 -6.97 4.98
C LEU A 54 0.66 -7.08 5.88
N ALA A 55 0.00 -8.24 5.92
CA ALA A 55 -1.18 -8.44 6.77
C ALA A 55 -0.86 -8.26 8.25
N TYR A 56 0.26 -8.81 8.74
CA TYR A 56 0.71 -8.59 10.12
C TYR A 56 1.09 -7.13 10.39
N SER A 57 1.71 -6.44 9.44
CA SER A 57 2.05 -5.02 9.58
C SER A 57 0.80 -4.14 9.74
N GLU A 58 -0.29 -4.47 9.05
CA GLU A 58 -1.58 -3.79 9.22
C GLU A 58 -2.22 -4.12 10.58
N LEU A 59 -2.14 -5.39 11.03
CA LEU A 59 -2.65 -5.78 12.34
C LEU A 59 -1.95 -5.04 13.48
N VAL A 60 -0.62 -4.95 13.49
CA VAL A 60 0.11 -4.25 14.57
C VAL A 60 -0.19 -2.76 14.56
N LYS A 61 -0.34 -2.12 13.40
CA LYS A 61 -0.71 -0.70 13.30
C LYS A 61 -2.11 -0.41 13.85
N LEU A 62 -3.06 -1.29 13.59
CA LEU A 62 -4.47 -1.05 13.92
C LEU A 62 -4.84 -1.50 15.34
N PHE A 63 -4.17 -2.52 15.89
CA PHE A 63 -4.61 -3.21 17.09
C PHE A 63 -3.58 -3.24 18.23
N CYS A 64 -2.40 -2.64 18.03
CA CYS A 64 -1.37 -2.55 19.06
C CYS A 64 -1.04 -1.11 19.42
N LYS A 65 -0.30 -0.92 20.51
CA LYS A 65 0.30 0.37 20.85
C LYS A 65 1.42 0.73 19.89
N ALA A 66 1.80 2.01 19.87
CA ALA A 66 2.99 2.44 19.13
C ALA A 66 4.25 1.77 19.69
N TYR A 67 5.22 1.49 18.81
CA TYR A 67 6.52 0.97 19.18
C TYR A 67 7.41 2.12 19.69
N GLU A 68 7.72 2.14 20.98
CA GLU A 68 8.52 3.21 21.56
C GLU A 68 10.01 2.83 21.63
N SER A 69 10.30 1.62 22.09
CA SER A 69 11.64 1.02 22.17
C SER A 69 11.54 -0.49 22.19
N ASP A 70 12.68 -1.17 21.98
CA ASP A 70 12.75 -2.64 22.04
C ASP A 70 12.39 -3.17 23.44
N GLU A 71 12.73 -2.42 24.50
CA GLU A 71 12.42 -2.78 25.88
C GLU A 71 10.93 -2.62 26.18
N ASP A 72 10.34 -1.48 25.80
CA ASP A 72 8.91 -1.25 25.95
C ASP A 72 8.10 -2.29 25.15
N ALA A 73 8.45 -2.50 23.88
CA ALA A 73 7.77 -3.43 22.99
C ALA A 73 7.82 -4.89 23.47
N ALA A 74 8.86 -5.29 24.20
CA ALA A 74 8.94 -6.61 24.81
C ALA A 74 7.88 -6.83 25.91
N ASN A 75 7.43 -5.73 26.53
CA ASN A 75 6.43 -5.74 27.61
C ASN A 75 5.01 -5.36 27.14
N GLN A 76 4.84 -4.94 25.88
CA GLN A 76 3.55 -4.61 25.28
C GLN A 76 2.95 -5.81 24.54
N LEU A 77 1.62 -5.89 24.53
CA LEU A 77 0.91 -6.91 23.76
C LEU A 77 0.93 -6.57 22.27
N GLY A 78 1.47 -7.51 21.50
CA GLY A 78 1.42 -7.55 20.04
C GLY A 78 0.15 -8.20 19.50
N VAL A 79 0.28 -9.04 18.49
CA VAL A 79 -0.79 -9.79 17.83
C VAL A 79 -0.65 -11.29 18.08
N ILE A 80 -1.65 -12.08 17.70
CA ILE A 80 -1.56 -13.54 17.72
C ILE A 80 -0.74 -13.97 16.52
N LEU A 81 0.39 -14.65 16.74
CA LEU A 81 1.23 -15.17 15.67
C LEU A 81 0.84 -16.61 15.38
N THR A 82 0.33 -16.86 14.18
CA THR A 82 0.01 -18.19 13.66
C THR A 82 0.99 -18.54 12.55
N LYS A 83 1.69 -19.68 12.69
CA LYS A 83 2.71 -20.13 11.75
C LYS A 83 2.20 -21.21 10.80
N HIS A 84 1.15 -21.91 11.20
CA HIS A 84 0.58 -23.04 10.48
C HIS A 84 -0.90 -22.85 10.15
N TYR A 85 -1.34 -23.48 9.07
CA TYR A 85 -2.74 -23.47 8.65
C TYR A 85 -3.58 -24.33 9.60
N LEU A 86 -4.57 -23.72 10.24
CA LEU A 86 -5.45 -24.40 11.22
C LEU A 86 -4.66 -25.18 12.28
N GLY A 87 -3.47 -24.67 12.66
CA GLY A 87 -2.64 -25.28 13.69
C GLY A 87 -3.33 -25.25 15.05
N ASP A 88 -2.99 -26.23 15.90
CA ASP A 88 -3.44 -26.32 17.30
C ASP A 88 -2.64 -25.38 18.22
N GLU A 89 -2.09 -24.32 17.67
CA GLU A 89 -1.28 -23.35 18.40
C GLU A 89 -2.15 -22.61 19.42
N GLU A 90 -1.55 -22.31 20.57
CA GLU A 90 -2.24 -21.56 21.61
C GLU A 90 -2.48 -20.12 21.13
N MET A 91 -3.75 -19.72 21.06
CA MET A 91 -4.18 -18.42 20.56
C MET A 91 -3.90 -17.30 21.58
N ARG A 92 -2.62 -17.06 21.87
CA ARG A 92 -2.17 -15.95 22.74
C ARG A 92 -1.52 -14.84 21.92
N ARG A 93 -1.72 -13.62 22.36
CA ARG A 93 -1.00 -12.48 21.80
C ARG A 93 0.48 -12.58 22.19
N ALA A 94 1.34 -12.50 21.20
CA ALA A 94 2.78 -12.36 21.39
C ALA A 94 3.14 -10.98 21.96
N SER A 95 4.40 -10.73 22.29
CA SER A 95 4.85 -9.37 22.55
C SER A 95 4.80 -8.52 21.26
N LEU A 96 4.72 -7.21 21.41
CA LEU A 96 4.81 -6.29 20.28
C LEU A 96 6.17 -6.45 19.55
N LYS A 97 7.24 -6.64 20.32
CA LYS A 97 8.58 -6.90 19.78
C LYS A 97 8.61 -8.17 18.92
N ASP A 98 8.08 -9.29 19.41
CA ASP A 98 8.06 -10.55 18.66
C ASP A 98 7.16 -10.44 17.41
N SER A 99 6.08 -9.66 17.50
CA SER A 99 5.21 -9.41 16.36
C SER A 99 5.94 -8.67 15.22
N TYR A 100 6.70 -7.65 15.55
CA TYR A 100 7.53 -6.96 14.56
C TYR A 100 8.69 -7.82 14.06
N GLN A 101 9.31 -8.61 14.94
CA GLN A 101 10.36 -9.53 14.54
C GLN A 101 9.86 -10.56 13.52
N PHE A 102 8.67 -11.11 13.73
CA PHE A 102 8.04 -12.04 12.78
C PHE A 102 7.77 -11.40 11.41
N ILE A 103 7.31 -10.13 11.40
CA ILE A 103 7.15 -9.37 10.16
C ILE A 103 8.49 -9.23 9.43
N LEU A 104 9.56 -8.90 10.14
CA LEU A 104 10.90 -8.75 9.54
C LEU A 104 11.44 -10.07 9.00
N GLU A 105 11.24 -11.17 9.70
CA GLU A 105 11.62 -12.52 9.25
C GLU A 105 10.92 -12.90 7.93
N ASP A 106 9.61 -12.63 7.83
CA ASP A 106 8.87 -12.84 6.59
C ASP A 106 9.37 -11.93 5.45
N LEU A 107 9.71 -10.67 5.75
CA LEU A 107 10.28 -9.76 4.75
C LEU A 107 11.68 -10.19 4.31
N ASP A 108 12.50 -10.75 5.19
CA ASP A 108 13.81 -11.30 4.83
C ASP A 108 13.66 -12.49 3.88
N ARG A 109 12.74 -13.42 4.19
CA ARG A 109 12.44 -14.55 3.31
C ARG A 109 11.86 -14.12 1.96
N ALA A 110 10.98 -13.12 1.97
CA ALA A 110 10.46 -12.56 0.73
C ALA A 110 11.56 -11.93 -0.13
N ALA A 111 12.50 -11.18 0.49
CA ALA A 111 13.61 -10.56 -0.23
C ALA A 111 14.56 -11.57 -0.88
N GLU A 112 14.79 -12.71 -0.22
CA GLU A 112 15.62 -13.80 -0.78
C GLU A 112 15.01 -14.42 -2.04
N LEU A 113 13.68 -14.52 -2.10
CA LEU A 113 12.94 -15.25 -3.14
C LEU A 113 12.42 -14.36 -4.27
N LEU A 114 12.27 -13.04 -4.02
CA LEU A 114 11.75 -12.06 -4.98
C LEU A 114 12.84 -11.21 -5.63
N ALA A 115 14.07 -11.70 -5.66
CA ALA A 115 15.16 -10.98 -6.32
C ALA A 115 14.81 -10.75 -7.81
N LEU A 116 14.95 -9.49 -8.26
CA LEU A 116 14.70 -9.14 -9.65
C LEU A 116 15.72 -9.80 -10.57
N ASP A 117 15.24 -10.20 -11.75
CA ASP A 117 16.13 -10.46 -12.87
C ASP A 117 16.97 -9.21 -13.16
N LYS A 118 18.29 -9.35 -13.12
CA LYS A 118 19.25 -8.26 -13.36
C LYS A 118 19.12 -7.64 -14.76
N ASN A 119 18.45 -8.34 -15.69
CA ASN A 119 18.21 -7.89 -17.04
C ASN A 119 16.87 -7.17 -17.20
N TYR A 120 16.02 -7.15 -16.17
CA TYR A 120 14.74 -6.45 -16.24
C TYR A 120 14.96 -4.94 -16.27
N ASN A 121 14.51 -4.30 -17.34
CA ASN A 121 14.55 -2.85 -17.49
C ASN A 121 13.11 -2.29 -17.57
N PRO A 122 12.61 -1.71 -16.48
CA PRO A 122 11.25 -1.21 -16.41
C PRO A 122 10.94 -0.10 -17.42
N SER A 123 11.95 0.70 -17.81
CA SER A 123 11.76 1.81 -18.73
C SER A 123 11.56 1.37 -20.18
N THR A 124 11.98 0.16 -20.55
CA THR A 124 11.85 -0.38 -21.92
C THR A 124 10.69 -1.33 -22.08
N ASP A 125 10.26 -2.00 -21.02
CA ASP A 125 9.28 -3.09 -21.13
C ASP A 125 7.82 -2.62 -21.07
N GLY A 126 7.57 -1.31 -20.92
CA GLY A 126 6.20 -0.76 -20.86
C GLY A 126 5.36 -1.29 -19.69
N ALA A 127 5.96 -2.19 -18.90
CA ALA A 127 5.29 -2.95 -17.85
C ALA A 127 5.06 -2.13 -16.57
N LEU A 128 5.72 -0.99 -16.39
CA LEU A 128 5.63 -0.16 -15.19
C LEU A 128 4.20 0.19 -14.82
N PHE A 129 3.35 0.46 -15.79
CA PHE A 129 1.95 0.79 -15.51
C PHE A 129 1.11 -0.42 -15.07
N ASN A 130 1.47 -1.63 -15.45
CA ASN A 130 0.69 -2.84 -15.19
C ASN A 130 1.32 -3.75 -14.13
N SER A 131 2.64 -3.72 -13.94
CA SER A 131 3.36 -4.63 -13.05
C SER A 131 3.22 -4.31 -11.56
N ALA A 132 2.70 -3.15 -11.20
CA ALA A 132 2.50 -2.74 -9.80
C ALA A 132 1.46 -3.59 -9.03
N ILE A 133 0.89 -4.62 -9.62
CA ILE A 133 0.00 -5.61 -8.98
C ILE A 133 0.74 -6.87 -8.51
N TYR A 134 2.01 -7.03 -8.87
CA TYR A 134 2.86 -8.13 -8.44
C TYR A 134 3.89 -7.66 -7.44
N PHE A 135 4.38 -8.57 -6.60
CA PHE A 135 5.43 -8.29 -5.65
C PHE A 135 6.81 -8.53 -6.28
N ASN A 136 7.76 -7.70 -5.89
CA ASN A 136 9.16 -7.83 -6.25
C ASN A 136 10.04 -7.33 -5.07
N GLU A 137 11.36 -7.36 -5.21
CA GLU A 137 12.25 -6.94 -4.14
C GLU A 137 12.01 -5.48 -3.68
N TYR A 138 11.59 -4.59 -4.56
CA TYR A 138 11.30 -3.19 -4.19
C TYR A 138 10.02 -3.05 -3.37
N THR A 139 9.03 -3.92 -3.58
CA THR A 139 7.85 -3.96 -2.70
C THR A 139 8.26 -4.38 -1.29
N VAL A 140 9.21 -5.32 -1.18
CA VAL A 140 9.76 -5.75 0.11
C VAL A 140 10.53 -4.60 0.78
N TYR A 141 11.42 -3.92 0.05
CA TYR A 141 12.17 -2.78 0.60
C TYR A 141 11.26 -1.64 1.02
N ALA A 142 10.24 -1.32 0.24
CA ALA A 142 9.28 -0.27 0.57
C ALA A 142 8.48 -0.58 1.85
N LEU A 143 8.00 -1.81 2.01
CA LEU A 143 7.31 -2.23 3.23
C LEU A 143 8.28 -2.28 4.42
N ARG A 144 9.50 -2.75 4.23
CA ARG A 144 10.52 -2.79 5.27
C ARG A 144 10.90 -1.39 5.76
N ALA A 145 11.00 -0.41 4.85
CA ALA A 145 11.22 1.00 5.23
C ALA A 145 10.07 1.52 6.11
N ARG A 146 8.82 1.23 5.73
CA ARG A 146 7.64 1.60 6.53
C ARG A 146 7.66 0.93 7.91
N VAL A 147 7.92 -0.37 7.97
CA VAL A 147 8.02 -1.12 9.24
C VAL A 147 9.13 -0.55 10.12
N ALA A 148 10.31 -0.28 9.56
CA ALA A 148 11.43 0.33 10.28
C ALA A 148 11.06 1.72 10.83
N LEU A 149 10.34 2.55 10.06
CA LEU A 149 9.85 3.85 10.53
C LEU A 149 8.94 3.68 11.76
N TYR A 150 7.96 2.77 11.71
CA TYR A 150 7.06 2.49 12.83
C TYR A 150 7.78 1.94 14.05
N MET A 151 8.89 1.22 13.85
CA MET A 151 9.76 0.72 14.92
C MET A 151 10.77 1.77 15.42
N ARG A 152 10.77 2.99 14.88
CA ARG A 152 11.77 4.03 15.16
C ARG A 152 13.22 3.58 14.89
N LYS A 153 13.40 2.64 13.95
CA LYS A 153 14.72 2.19 13.48
C LYS A 153 15.15 3.06 12.29
N TRP A 154 15.55 4.28 12.61
CA TRP A 154 15.77 5.35 11.61
C TRP A 154 16.80 4.98 10.56
N ASP A 155 17.90 4.36 10.93
CA ASP A 155 18.94 3.94 9.99
C ASP A 155 18.44 2.86 9.01
N GLU A 156 17.63 1.91 9.48
CA GLU A 156 16.99 0.91 8.63
C GLU A 156 15.93 1.54 7.71
N ALA A 157 15.16 2.51 8.23
CA ALA A 157 14.19 3.25 7.42
C ALA A 157 14.88 4.01 6.27
N ILE A 158 15.99 4.71 6.54
CA ILE A 158 16.82 5.39 5.54
C ILE A 158 17.38 4.38 4.54
N LYS A 159 17.95 3.28 5.02
CA LYS A 159 18.58 2.25 4.19
C LYS A 159 17.61 1.67 3.17
N TYR A 160 16.42 1.23 3.62
CA TYR A 160 15.48 0.56 2.74
C TYR A 160 14.69 1.51 1.85
N SER A 161 14.33 2.70 2.32
CA SER A 161 13.76 3.73 1.46
C SER A 161 14.74 4.19 0.36
N SER A 162 16.03 4.32 0.71
CA SER A 162 17.08 4.65 -0.29
C SER A 162 17.22 3.56 -1.34
N LYS A 163 17.14 2.27 -0.99
CA LYS A 163 17.16 1.19 -1.99
C LYS A 163 16.06 1.32 -3.03
N VAL A 164 14.90 1.82 -2.65
CA VAL A 164 13.77 2.06 -3.58
C VAL A 164 14.00 3.34 -4.38
N ILE A 165 14.36 4.43 -3.71
CA ILE A 165 14.52 5.76 -4.34
C ILE A 165 15.68 5.75 -5.33
N ASP A 166 16.84 5.22 -4.91
CA ASP A 166 18.09 5.28 -5.67
C ASP A 166 18.15 4.18 -6.76
N SER A 167 17.12 3.34 -6.86
CA SER A 167 17.01 2.33 -7.93
C SER A 167 16.72 2.92 -9.30
N ASP A 168 16.19 4.13 -9.36
CA ASP A 168 15.63 4.76 -10.55
C ASP A 168 14.52 3.94 -11.26
N TYR A 169 13.99 2.94 -10.55
CA TYR A 169 12.95 2.03 -11.05
C TYR A 169 11.56 2.67 -11.06
N PHE A 170 11.36 3.61 -10.16
CA PHE A 170 10.11 4.34 -9.99
C PHE A 170 10.36 5.83 -10.17
N LEU A 171 9.36 6.54 -10.71
CA LEU A 171 9.44 7.98 -10.91
C LEU A 171 8.21 8.65 -10.28
N LEU A 172 8.41 9.75 -9.57
CA LEU A 172 7.31 10.54 -9.03
C LEU A 172 6.37 11.03 -10.15
N SER A 173 5.09 10.90 -9.94
CA SER A 173 4.07 11.36 -10.87
C SER A 173 4.02 12.88 -10.93
N SER A 174 4.35 13.45 -12.08
CA SER A 174 4.38 14.90 -12.24
C SER A 174 2.99 15.52 -12.11
N CYS A 175 2.89 16.57 -11.29
CA CYS A 175 1.68 17.39 -11.15
C CYS A 175 1.53 18.41 -12.30
N THR A 176 2.64 18.77 -12.97
CA THR A 176 2.70 19.84 -13.98
C THR A 176 2.76 19.31 -15.41
N LYS A 177 3.32 18.11 -15.62
CA LYS A 177 3.32 17.47 -16.93
C LYS A 177 2.02 16.71 -17.14
N ASN A 178 1.41 16.89 -18.32
CA ASN A 178 0.15 16.22 -18.66
C ASN A 178 0.40 14.99 -19.53
N ILE A 179 -0.38 13.93 -19.27
CA ILE A 179 -0.49 12.74 -20.12
C ILE A 179 -1.48 12.97 -21.27
N SER A 180 -2.50 13.80 -21.01
CA SER A 180 -3.49 14.25 -22.00
C SER A 180 -3.97 15.65 -21.65
N SER A 181 -4.80 16.28 -22.50
CA SER A 181 -5.31 17.63 -22.28
C SER A 181 -6.00 17.76 -20.91
N GLY A 182 -5.45 18.59 -20.03
CA GLY A 182 -5.99 18.85 -18.69
C GLY A 182 -5.84 17.73 -17.66
N VAL A 183 -5.12 16.65 -17.98
CA VAL A 183 -4.89 15.52 -17.07
C VAL A 183 -3.39 15.35 -16.82
N SER A 184 -2.93 15.75 -15.64
CA SER A 184 -1.54 15.51 -15.22
C SER A 184 -1.28 14.03 -14.94
N TYR A 185 0.00 13.60 -14.98
CA TYR A 185 0.38 12.24 -14.56
C TYR A 185 -0.07 11.94 -13.14
N TYR A 186 -0.02 12.92 -12.25
CA TYR A 186 -0.50 12.77 -10.87
C TYR A 186 -2.02 12.54 -10.79
N LYS A 187 -2.81 13.29 -11.57
CA LYS A 187 -4.27 13.08 -11.65
C LYS A 187 -4.60 11.72 -12.26
N TYR A 188 -3.89 11.33 -13.32
CA TYR A 188 -4.06 10.05 -14.01
C TYR A 188 -3.85 8.85 -13.09
N MET A 189 -2.91 8.93 -12.13
CA MET A 189 -2.72 7.91 -11.11
C MET A 189 -4.00 7.63 -10.31
N TRP A 190 -4.83 8.63 -10.09
CA TRP A 190 -6.06 8.51 -9.29
C TRP A 190 -7.30 8.15 -10.13
N THR A 191 -7.34 8.56 -11.38
CA THR A 191 -8.47 8.29 -12.28
C THR A 191 -8.34 6.98 -13.04
N ASN A 192 -7.12 6.51 -13.30
CA ASN A 192 -6.84 5.31 -14.10
C ASN A 192 -6.08 4.22 -13.33
N ASP A 193 -5.71 4.49 -12.09
CA ASP A 193 -4.90 3.58 -11.24
C ASP A 193 -3.54 3.19 -11.85
N LEU A 194 -3.00 4.02 -12.74
CA LEU A 194 -1.75 3.79 -13.47
C LEU A 194 -0.76 4.92 -13.19
N ALA A 195 0.44 4.59 -12.75
CA ALA A 195 1.55 5.53 -12.61
C ALA A 195 2.88 4.83 -12.37
N THR A 196 3.96 5.49 -12.79
CA THR A 196 5.35 5.07 -12.49
C THR A 196 5.72 5.21 -11.01
N GLU A 197 4.94 5.95 -10.24
CA GLU A 197 5.14 6.17 -8.80
C GLU A 197 4.62 5.00 -7.94
N VAL A 198 3.70 4.18 -8.47
CA VAL A 198 3.07 3.10 -7.70
C VAL A 198 3.99 1.91 -7.63
N ILE A 199 4.43 1.57 -6.41
CA ILE A 199 5.26 0.40 -6.13
C ILE A 199 4.40 -0.85 -6.03
N PHE A 200 3.26 -0.73 -5.33
CA PHE A 200 2.27 -1.80 -5.23
C PHE A 200 0.85 -1.28 -5.08
N LYS A 201 -0.07 -1.87 -5.81
CA LYS A 201 -1.52 -1.69 -5.71
C LYS A 201 -2.24 -3.03 -5.70
N VAL A 202 -3.40 -3.09 -5.07
CA VAL A 202 -4.26 -4.27 -5.18
C VAL A 202 -4.94 -4.24 -6.55
N GLY A 203 -4.59 -5.20 -7.40
CA GLY A 203 -5.13 -5.29 -8.76
C GLY A 203 -6.58 -5.74 -8.78
N PHE A 204 -7.41 -5.03 -9.53
CA PHE A 204 -8.81 -5.36 -9.77
C PHE A 204 -9.06 -5.58 -11.25
N THR A 205 -10.08 -6.36 -11.55
CA THR A 205 -10.64 -6.53 -12.90
C THR A 205 -12.15 -6.26 -12.85
N VAL A 206 -12.77 -6.07 -14.01
CA VAL A 206 -14.23 -5.89 -14.09
C VAL A 206 -15.03 -7.08 -13.56
N ASN A 207 -14.42 -8.27 -13.49
CA ASN A 207 -15.03 -9.49 -12.99
C ASN A 207 -14.64 -9.82 -11.53
N SER A 208 -13.63 -9.12 -10.99
CA SER A 208 -13.13 -9.34 -9.61
C SER A 208 -12.57 -8.05 -9.07
N TYR A 209 -13.34 -7.37 -8.24
CA TYR A 209 -12.96 -6.10 -7.63
C TYR A 209 -13.41 -6.02 -6.18
N GLY A 210 -12.80 -5.09 -5.44
CA GLY A 210 -13.14 -4.82 -4.04
C GLY A 210 -14.31 -3.85 -3.88
N GLY A 211 -14.51 -3.37 -2.67
CA GLY A 211 -15.57 -2.41 -2.37
C GLY A 211 -15.39 -1.08 -3.10
N ALA A 212 -16.49 -0.40 -3.35
CA ALA A 212 -16.56 0.93 -3.95
C ALA A 212 -16.14 2.01 -2.94
N LEU A 213 -14.82 2.21 -2.77
CA LEU A 213 -14.25 3.16 -1.80
C LEU A 213 -14.82 4.58 -1.96
N GLY A 214 -15.06 5.00 -3.20
CA GLY A 214 -15.58 6.32 -3.49
C GLY A 214 -17.06 6.51 -3.19
N GLN A 215 -17.83 5.46 -2.92
CA GLN A 215 -19.27 5.57 -2.70
C GLN A 215 -19.62 6.55 -1.57
N ILE A 216 -18.91 6.51 -0.47
CA ILE A 216 -19.15 7.42 0.67
C ILE A 216 -18.92 8.90 0.36
N PHE A 217 -18.13 9.20 -0.69
CA PHE A 217 -17.79 10.56 -1.12
C PHE A 217 -18.65 11.05 -2.28
N PHE A 218 -19.34 10.16 -2.99
CA PHE A 218 -20.12 10.50 -4.18
C PHE A 218 -21.54 9.95 -4.16
N ASN A 219 -21.68 8.66 -3.89
CA ASN A 219 -22.95 7.94 -4.00
C ASN A 219 -23.73 8.38 -5.27
N TYR A 220 -23.06 8.29 -6.43
CA TYR A 220 -23.58 8.71 -7.73
C TYR A 220 -24.36 7.56 -8.38
N ASP A 221 -25.55 7.83 -8.86
CA ASP A 221 -26.45 6.87 -9.50
C ASP A 221 -26.67 7.14 -11.00
N TYR A 222 -25.72 7.82 -11.67
CA TYR A 222 -25.82 8.35 -13.05
C TYR A 222 -26.80 9.52 -13.22
N SER A 223 -27.41 10.01 -12.18
CA SER A 223 -28.31 11.18 -12.21
C SER A 223 -27.97 12.21 -11.16
N THR A 224 -27.71 11.77 -9.94
CA THR A 224 -27.49 12.64 -8.78
C THR A 224 -26.34 12.18 -7.91
N PHE A 225 -25.65 13.14 -7.27
CA PHE A 225 -24.65 12.90 -6.25
C PHE A 225 -25.28 13.03 -4.88
N ARG A 226 -25.14 12.00 -4.03
CA ARG A 226 -25.65 11.98 -2.65
C ARG A 226 -24.58 11.51 -1.67
N PRO A 227 -23.44 12.23 -1.56
CA PRO A 227 -22.31 11.83 -0.72
C PRO A 227 -22.74 11.73 0.76
N ASP A 228 -22.21 10.72 1.47
CA ASP A 228 -22.37 10.61 2.92
C ASP A 228 -21.41 11.58 3.64
N TYR A 229 -20.26 11.85 3.05
CA TYR A 229 -19.24 12.77 3.56
C TYR A 229 -18.80 13.76 2.50
N VAL A 230 -18.66 15.01 2.90
CA VAL A 230 -18.11 16.10 2.07
C VAL A 230 -16.95 16.76 2.78
N PRO A 231 -16.00 17.34 2.04
CA PRO A 231 -14.92 18.11 2.65
C PRO A 231 -15.48 19.31 3.42
N ALA A 232 -14.95 19.52 4.62
CA ALA A 232 -15.28 20.74 5.37
C ALA A 232 -14.70 21.98 4.66
N ALA A 233 -15.41 23.11 4.69
CA ALA A 233 -14.98 24.33 4.03
C ALA A 233 -13.59 24.79 4.49
N TRP A 234 -13.25 24.64 5.77
CA TRP A 234 -11.94 25.03 6.29
C TRP A 234 -10.79 24.23 5.67
N ILE A 235 -10.99 22.95 5.35
CA ILE A 235 -9.99 22.12 4.65
C ILE A 235 -9.70 22.69 3.26
N ILE A 236 -10.75 23.00 2.48
CA ILE A 236 -10.58 23.57 1.14
C ILE A 236 -9.85 24.93 1.22
N ASN A 237 -10.24 25.75 2.19
CA ASN A 237 -9.66 27.08 2.40
C ASN A 237 -8.24 27.07 2.99
N SER A 238 -7.77 25.93 3.50
CA SER A 238 -6.41 25.78 4.04
C SER A 238 -5.34 25.57 2.97
N TYR A 239 -5.76 25.20 1.76
CA TYR A 239 -4.83 25.04 0.64
C TYR A 239 -4.42 26.39 0.07
N ASP A 240 -3.16 26.51 -0.36
CA ASP A 240 -2.71 27.66 -1.15
C ASP A 240 -3.43 27.70 -2.51
N ASN A 241 -3.62 28.89 -3.06
CA ASN A 241 -4.30 29.07 -4.35
C ASN A 241 -3.60 28.37 -5.52
N ASN A 242 -2.29 28.12 -5.41
CA ASN A 242 -1.50 27.42 -6.40
C ASN A 242 -1.33 25.92 -6.10
N ASP A 243 -1.95 25.42 -5.03
CA ASP A 243 -1.83 24.01 -4.65
C ASP A 243 -2.60 23.12 -5.63
N LEU A 244 -1.84 22.36 -6.42
CA LEU A 244 -2.39 21.47 -7.45
C LEU A 244 -3.25 20.33 -6.89
N ARG A 245 -3.18 20.06 -5.59
CA ARG A 245 -4.04 19.08 -4.93
C ARG A 245 -5.50 19.51 -4.94
N VAL A 246 -5.77 20.81 -4.89
CA VAL A 246 -7.16 21.33 -4.94
C VAL A 246 -7.82 20.91 -6.24
N SER A 247 -7.22 21.25 -7.39
CA SER A 247 -7.77 20.93 -8.71
C SER A 247 -7.73 19.42 -9.03
N THR A 248 -6.84 18.67 -8.38
CA THR A 248 -6.71 17.23 -8.58
C THR A 248 -7.72 16.45 -7.75
N PHE A 249 -7.99 16.87 -6.51
CA PHE A 249 -8.78 16.09 -5.57
C PHE A 249 -10.19 16.59 -5.33
N PHE A 250 -10.50 17.82 -5.68
CA PHE A 250 -11.80 18.41 -5.42
C PHE A 250 -12.43 18.97 -6.69
N GLN A 251 -13.72 18.75 -6.85
CA GLN A 251 -14.53 19.32 -7.91
C GLN A 251 -15.92 19.61 -7.39
N THR A 252 -16.45 20.78 -7.75
CA THR A 252 -17.81 21.18 -7.34
C THR A 252 -18.85 20.46 -8.20
N TYR A 253 -19.80 19.83 -7.55
CA TYR A 253 -20.96 19.21 -8.16
C TYR A 253 -22.25 19.69 -7.51
N THR A 254 -23.31 19.71 -8.27
CA THR A 254 -24.67 19.87 -7.74
C THR A 254 -25.11 18.54 -7.14
N THR A 255 -25.49 18.57 -5.86
CA THR A 255 -25.92 17.39 -5.12
C THR A 255 -27.41 17.22 -5.13
N GLY A 256 -27.92 16.04 -4.82
CA GLY A 256 -29.33 15.77 -4.61
C GLY A 256 -29.90 16.27 -3.27
N TYR A 257 -29.09 17.01 -2.49
CA TYR A 257 -29.47 17.57 -1.19
C TYR A 257 -29.91 19.02 -1.31
N SER A 258 -30.76 19.48 -0.38
CA SER A 258 -31.15 20.88 -0.19
C SER A 258 -31.49 21.59 -1.50
N HIS A 259 -32.34 21.00 -2.31
CA HIS A 259 -32.80 21.55 -3.60
C HIS A 259 -31.66 21.86 -4.61
N GLY A 260 -30.61 21.04 -4.59
CA GLY A 260 -29.50 21.18 -5.54
C GLY A 260 -28.32 21.98 -4.99
N LEU A 261 -28.01 21.82 -3.70
CA LEU A 261 -26.80 22.42 -3.11
C LEU A 261 -25.55 22.02 -3.89
N SER A 262 -24.80 22.99 -4.37
CA SER A 262 -23.49 22.76 -4.99
C SER A 262 -22.39 22.76 -3.95
N TRP A 263 -21.53 21.72 -3.97
CA TRP A 263 -20.45 21.55 -3.00
C TRP A 263 -19.22 20.90 -3.64
N PRO A 264 -18.00 21.22 -3.17
CA PRO A 264 -16.79 20.51 -3.58
C PRO A 264 -16.83 19.07 -3.05
N LEU A 265 -16.76 18.08 -3.95
CA LEU A 265 -16.65 16.66 -3.61
C LEU A 265 -15.21 16.19 -3.78
N LEU A 266 -14.82 15.15 -3.03
CA LEU A 266 -13.47 14.58 -3.05
C LEU A 266 -13.31 13.63 -4.24
N ILE A 267 -12.97 14.12 -5.42
CA ILE A 267 -12.86 13.34 -6.66
C ILE A 267 -11.69 12.34 -6.70
N LYS A 268 -10.79 12.37 -5.72
CA LYS A 268 -9.66 11.44 -5.62
C LYS A 268 -10.09 9.97 -5.75
N TYR A 269 -11.28 9.62 -5.28
CA TYR A 269 -11.82 8.26 -5.29
C TYR A 269 -13.09 8.14 -6.13
N PHE A 270 -13.21 8.95 -7.17
CA PHE A 270 -14.38 8.89 -8.07
C PHE A 270 -14.54 7.51 -8.70
N GLY A 271 -13.45 6.85 -8.96
CA GLY A 271 -13.38 5.52 -9.54
C GLY A 271 -12.47 5.47 -10.77
N ASN A 272 -12.05 4.28 -11.14
CA ASN A 272 -11.25 4.05 -12.33
C ASN A 272 -12.13 4.19 -13.59
N GLU A 273 -11.65 4.88 -14.60
CA GLU A 273 -12.39 5.14 -15.85
C GLU A 273 -12.83 3.84 -16.53
N THR A 274 -11.99 2.81 -16.59
CA THR A 274 -12.33 1.51 -17.16
C THR A 274 -13.50 0.84 -16.45
N PHE A 275 -13.55 0.95 -15.11
CA PHE A 275 -14.66 0.43 -14.32
C PHE A 275 -15.93 1.26 -14.51
N TYR A 276 -15.78 2.57 -14.60
CA TYR A 276 -16.90 3.48 -14.85
C TYR A 276 -17.57 3.18 -16.20
N ASP A 277 -16.80 2.96 -17.25
CA ASP A 277 -17.30 2.60 -18.60
C ASP A 277 -18.07 1.27 -18.59
N THR A 278 -17.74 0.36 -17.69
CA THR A 278 -18.47 -0.91 -17.48
C THR A 278 -19.59 -0.81 -16.44
N LYS A 279 -19.95 0.41 -16.03
CA LYS A 279 -20.99 0.73 -15.02
C LYS A 279 -20.66 0.25 -13.60
N ILE A 280 -19.40 0.02 -13.30
CA ILE A 280 -18.89 -0.26 -11.95
C ILE A 280 -18.43 1.08 -11.37
N LEU A 281 -19.27 1.70 -10.52
CA LEU A 281 -19.03 3.03 -9.99
C LEU A 281 -18.15 3.01 -8.73
N HIS A 282 -17.34 4.06 -8.59
CA HIS A 282 -16.59 4.38 -7.36
C HIS A 282 -15.55 3.34 -6.93
N VAL A 283 -15.16 2.45 -7.83
CA VAL A 283 -14.12 1.45 -7.60
C VAL A 283 -12.78 1.96 -8.11
N SER A 284 -11.79 1.99 -7.23
CA SER A 284 -10.39 2.29 -7.54
C SER A 284 -9.49 1.23 -6.93
N MET A 285 -8.37 0.95 -7.57
CA MET A 285 -7.36 0.03 -7.04
C MET A 285 -6.59 0.71 -5.89
N PRO A 286 -6.59 0.17 -4.66
CA PRO A 286 -5.83 0.75 -3.55
C PRO A 286 -4.33 0.74 -3.83
N LYS A 287 -3.70 1.93 -3.82
CA LYS A 287 -2.24 2.09 -3.93
C LYS A 287 -1.64 1.91 -2.54
N VAL A 288 -1.11 0.72 -2.28
CA VAL A 288 -0.63 0.31 -0.95
C VAL A 288 0.76 0.89 -0.65
N LEU A 289 1.64 0.90 -1.66
CA LEU A 289 3.00 1.41 -1.57
C LEU A 289 3.26 2.36 -2.74
N ARG A 290 3.81 3.53 -2.45
CA ARG A 290 4.17 4.55 -3.45
C ARG A 290 5.56 5.14 -3.17
N LEU A 291 6.24 5.58 -4.23
CA LEU A 291 7.57 6.21 -4.14
C LEU A 291 7.56 7.48 -3.26
N SER A 292 6.52 8.31 -3.37
CA SER A 292 6.39 9.51 -2.54
C SER A 292 6.40 9.20 -1.03
N GLU A 293 5.83 8.09 -0.62
CA GLU A 293 5.93 7.63 0.77
C GLU A 293 7.37 7.31 1.15
N GLN A 294 8.16 6.72 0.26
CA GLN A 294 9.56 6.38 0.54
C GLN A 294 10.42 7.63 0.79
N TYR A 295 10.17 8.70 0.02
CA TYR A 295 10.81 10.00 0.27
C TYR A 295 10.41 10.57 1.63
N LEU A 296 9.13 10.53 1.99
CA LEU A 296 8.67 11.01 3.29
C LEU A 296 9.20 10.18 4.46
N ILE A 297 9.29 8.85 4.32
CA ILE A 297 9.91 7.96 5.32
C ILE A 297 11.37 8.35 5.50
N ARG A 298 12.12 8.57 4.44
CA ARG A 298 13.54 8.93 4.49
C ARG A 298 13.75 10.31 5.11
N ALA A 299 12.95 11.28 4.72
CA ALA A 299 12.99 12.63 5.29
C ALA A 299 12.71 12.61 6.79
N GLU A 300 11.64 11.93 7.23
CA GLU A 300 11.30 11.81 8.66
C GLU A 300 12.44 11.11 9.42
N ALA A 301 12.96 10.01 8.89
CA ALA A 301 14.05 9.28 9.53
C ALA A 301 15.31 10.13 9.69
N TYR A 302 15.70 10.95 8.68
CA TYR A 302 16.82 11.88 8.81
C TYR A 302 16.62 12.92 9.93
N VAL A 303 15.40 13.40 10.12
CA VAL A 303 15.08 14.36 11.19
C VAL A 303 15.09 13.71 12.57
N GLN A 304 14.71 12.44 12.66
CA GLN A 304 14.54 11.72 13.92
C GLN A 304 15.82 11.04 14.43
N GLN A 305 16.90 10.99 13.63
CA GLN A 305 18.20 10.47 14.08
C GLN A 305 18.72 11.24 15.28
N ALA A 306 19.60 10.61 16.08
CA ALA A 306 20.24 11.25 17.24
C ALA A 306 20.99 12.55 16.87
N GLN A 307 21.47 12.64 15.64
CA GLN A 307 22.01 13.85 15.01
C GLN A 307 21.18 14.14 13.76
N PRO A 308 20.16 15.02 13.83
CA PRO A 308 19.26 15.30 12.72
C PRO A 308 19.97 15.86 11.49
N ASP A 309 19.68 15.32 10.31
CA ASP A 309 20.16 15.83 9.02
C ASP A 309 19.03 16.55 8.27
N TYR A 310 18.80 17.80 8.64
CA TYR A 310 17.80 18.65 7.97
C TYR A 310 18.14 18.93 6.51
N GLY A 311 19.41 18.91 6.16
CA GLY A 311 19.87 19.15 4.78
C GLY A 311 19.46 18.03 3.82
N ARG A 312 19.60 16.77 4.24
CA ARG A 312 19.12 15.62 3.47
C ARG A 312 17.58 15.51 3.51
N ALA A 313 16.99 15.69 4.67
CA ALA A 313 15.52 15.67 4.79
C ALA A 313 14.85 16.70 3.87
N GLY A 314 15.39 17.93 3.80
CA GLY A 314 14.84 18.99 2.93
C GLY A 314 15.00 18.74 1.43
N LYS A 315 15.86 17.78 1.02
CA LYS A 315 15.98 17.38 -0.39
C LYS A 315 14.90 16.37 -0.81
N ASP A 316 14.36 15.64 0.16
CA ASP A 316 13.34 14.61 -0.05
C ASP A 316 11.91 15.19 -0.01
N ILE A 317 11.76 16.46 0.38
CA ILE A 317 10.48 17.18 0.45
C ILE A 317 10.41 18.26 -0.65
#